data_ed413e1848501efd7b28086b9d0fcfc3
#
_entry.id   ed413e1848501efd7b28086b9d0fcfc3
#
_cell.length_a   1.000
_cell.length_b   1.000
_cell.length_c   1.000
_cell.angle_alpha   90.00
_cell.angle_beta   90.00
_cell.angle_gamma   90.00
#
_symmetry.space_group_name_H-M   'P 1'
#
loop_
_entity.id
_entity.type
_entity.pdbx_description
1 polymer ?
#
loop_
_entity_poly.entity_id
_entity_poly.type
_entity_poly.pdbx_seq_one_letter_code
_entity_poly.pdbx_strand_id
1 'polypeptide(L)'
;MKRISMAGWAAALVLVAGAAAAGAQTADWKLDPNHSEADFAIKHMAVSTVHGSFRGVSGVVHLDSADLKKSSVDASIEVGTVDTGIAARDNHLKSPDFFDVAKFPTLTFKSTSVTKSGSGYEVKGDLTLHGVTKPVVLNMEAPGKEVADQRGKLHRGFSASTVINRKEFGLVWGGNLASGEAVLGDEVKITLDVDAVKQ
;
A
#
# COMPACT_ATOMS: atom_id res chain seq x y z
N MET A 1 -45.65 -30.59 -71.30
CA MET A 1 -45.84 -29.90 -70.04
C MET A 1 -44.78 -30.39 -69.07
N LYS A 2 -43.67 -29.60 -68.87
CA LYS A 2 -42.57 -29.95 -67.96
C LYS A 2 -42.72 -29.10 -66.68
N ARG A 3 -42.83 -29.74 -65.53
CA ARG A 3 -42.87 -29.11 -64.19
C ARG A 3 -41.41 -28.89 -63.77
N ILE A 4 -41.08 -27.61 -63.48
CA ILE A 4 -39.78 -27.22 -62.90
C ILE A 4 -39.96 -27.24 -61.39
N SER A 5 -39.15 -28.07 -60.71
CA SER A 5 -39.08 -28.12 -59.26
C SER A 5 -38.06 -27.08 -58.80
N MET A 6 -38.46 -26.12 -57.97
CA MET A 6 -37.61 -25.16 -57.30
C MET A 6 -37.14 -25.79 -55.99
N ALA A 7 -35.87 -26.16 -55.89
CA ALA A 7 -35.25 -26.56 -54.65
C ALA A 7 -34.76 -25.30 -53.89
N GLY A 8 -35.39 -25.02 -52.72
CA GLY A 8 -34.98 -23.91 -51.84
C GLY A 8 -33.73 -24.26 -51.07
N TRP A 9 -32.73 -23.41 -51.17
CA TRP A 9 -31.53 -23.48 -50.33
C TRP A 9 -31.77 -22.68 -49.09
N ALA A 10 -31.86 -23.34 -47.94
CA ALA A 10 -31.86 -22.74 -46.63
C ALA A 10 -30.39 -22.48 -46.21
N ALA A 11 -29.98 -21.25 -46.23
CA ALA A 11 -28.67 -20.84 -45.68
C ALA A 11 -28.79 -20.74 -44.15
N ALA A 12 -28.20 -21.71 -43.46
CA ALA A 12 -28.06 -21.65 -41.99
C ALA A 12 -26.97 -20.67 -41.60
N LEU A 13 -27.36 -19.51 -41.06
CA LEU A 13 -26.45 -18.54 -40.48
C LEU A 13 -25.98 -19.06 -39.10
N VAL A 14 -24.76 -19.58 -39.03
CA VAL A 14 -24.11 -19.93 -37.75
C VAL A 14 -23.58 -18.66 -37.11
N LEU A 15 -24.33 -18.11 -36.13
CA LEU A 15 -23.81 -17.05 -35.25
C LEU A 15 -22.75 -17.68 -34.32
N VAL A 16 -21.47 -17.48 -34.63
CA VAL A 16 -20.40 -17.74 -33.69
C VAL A 16 -20.37 -16.58 -32.70
N ALA A 17 -21.03 -16.76 -31.55
CA ALA A 17 -20.86 -15.86 -30.42
C ALA A 17 -19.44 -16.05 -29.87
N GLY A 18 -18.54 -15.17 -30.31
CA GLY A 18 -17.19 -15.04 -29.70
C GLY A 18 -17.38 -14.60 -28.26
N ALA A 19 -17.25 -15.54 -27.31
CA ALA A 19 -17.03 -15.18 -25.92
C ALA A 19 -15.68 -14.45 -25.87
N ALA A 20 -15.70 -13.11 -25.77
CA ALA A 20 -14.56 -12.34 -25.39
C ALA A 20 -14.16 -12.83 -23.99
N ALA A 21 -13.11 -13.65 -23.91
CA ALA A 21 -12.45 -13.90 -22.65
C ALA A 21 -12.02 -12.55 -22.12
N ALA A 22 -12.69 -12.06 -21.06
CA ALA A 22 -12.20 -10.95 -20.26
C ALA A 22 -10.86 -11.43 -19.68
N GLY A 23 -9.78 -11.19 -20.40
CA GLY A 23 -8.43 -11.50 -19.96
C GLY A 23 -8.21 -10.82 -18.61
N ALA A 24 -7.69 -11.56 -17.66
CA ALA A 24 -7.22 -11.01 -16.40
C ALA A 24 -6.30 -9.82 -16.72
N GLN A 25 -6.73 -8.63 -16.38
CA GLN A 25 -6.01 -7.41 -16.73
C GLN A 25 -5.09 -7.10 -15.58
N THR A 26 -3.90 -7.70 -15.60
CA THR A 26 -2.80 -7.31 -14.73
C THR A 26 -2.29 -5.94 -15.22
N ALA A 27 -2.17 -5.00 -14.32
CA ALA A 27 -1.65 -3.67 -14.61
C ALA A 27 -0.67 -3.24 -13.52
N ASP A 28 0.38 -2.54 -13.95
CA ASP A 28 1.31 -1.91 -13.04
C ASP A 28 0.82 -0.51 -12.71
N TRP A 29 0.84 -0.21 -11.41
CA TRP A 29 0.45 1.07 -10.85
C TRP A 29 1.64 1.64 -10.09
N LYS A 30 2.22 2.70 -10.62
CA LYS A 30 3.33 3.40 -9.99
C LYS A 30 2.80 4.34 -8.92
N LEU A 31 3.32 4.25 -7.71
CA LEU A 31 2.95 5.14 -6.60
C LEU A 31 3.36 6.57 -6.93
N ASP A 32 2.45 7.53 -6.71
CA ASP A 32 2.73 8.96 -6.89
C ASP A 32 3.25 9.55 -5.56
N PRO A 33 4.53 9.90 -5.47
CA PRO A 33 5.12 10.40 -4.23
C PRO A 33 4.58 11.77 -3.80
N ASN A 34 3.91 12.51 -4.69
CA ASN A 34 3.35 13.82 -4.37
C ASN A 34 1.95 13.73 -3.74
N HIS A 35 1.25 12.61 -3.98
CA HIS A 35 -0.11 12.39 -3.49
C HIS A 35 -0.22 11.12 -2.63
N SER A 36 0.91 10.65 -2.09
CA SER A 36 0.96 9.49 -1.21
C SER A 36 1.67 9.84 0.10
N GLU A 37 1.11 9.36 1.19
CA GLU A 37 1.59 9.65 2.54
C GLU A 37 1.51 8.41 3.42
N ALA A 38 2.44 8.29 4.37
CA ALA A 38 2.42 7.29 5.42
C ALA A 38 2.38 8.00 6.77
N ASP A 39 1.23 7.95 7.42
CA ASP A 39 1.02 8.54 8.74
C ASP A 39 1.34 7.57 9.86
N PHE A 40 1.78 8.10 10.99
CA PHE A 40 1.96 7.31 12.19
C PHE A 40 1.42 8.01 13.44
N ALA A 41 1.04 7.23 14.43
CA ALA A 41 0.59 7.70 15.73
C ALA A 41 1.18 6.83 16.84
N ILE A 42 1.74 7.48 17.87
CA ILE A 42 2.38 6.82 19.00
C ILE A 42 2.00 7.49 20.32
N LYS A 43 1.83 6.71 21.39
CA LYS A 43 1.56 7.24 22.72
C LYS A 43 2.80 7.86 23.36
N HIS A 44 2.61 9.04 23.97
CA HIS A 44 3.63 9.74 24.74
C HIS A 44 3.14 9.84 26.20
N MET A 45 3.93 9.31 27.13
CA MET A 45 3.67 9.25 28.58
C MET A 45 2.28 8.68 28.95
N ALA A 46 1.72 7.81 28.13
CA ALA A 46 0.33 7.30 28.25
C ALA A 46 -0.77 8.40 28.25
N VAL A 47 -0.41 9.68 28.15
CA VAL A 47 -1.31 10.85 28.25
C VAL A 47 -1.78 11.34 26.91
N SER A 48 -0.85 11.53 25.95
CA SER A 48 -1.14 12.11 24.64
C SER A 48 -0.74 11.17 23.52
N THR A 49 -1.13 11.55 22.29
CA THR A 49 -0.70 10.86 21.09
C THR A 49 0.11 11.83 20.24
N VAL A 50 1.33 11.45 19.89
CA VAL A 50 2.12 12.16 18.89
C VAL A 50 1.75 11.58 17.53
N HIS A 51 1.46 12.48 16.60
CA HIS A 51 1.24 12.17 15.19
C HIS A 51 2.40 12.67 14.36
N GLY A 52 2.69 12.00 13.29
CA GLY A 52 3.65 12.41 12.30
C GLY A 52 3.42 11.69 11.00
N SER A 53 4.11 12.12 9.95
CA SER A 53 4.01 11.53 8.63
C SER A 53 5.37 11.38 7.97
N PHE A 54 5.40 10.53 6.95
CA PHE A 54 6.49 10.41 5.98
C PHE A 54 5.93 10.69 4.59
N ARG A 55 6.68 11.46 3.83
CA ARG A 55 6.44 11.69 2.40
C ARG A 55 7.43 10.88 1.56
N GLY A 56 7.36 11.02 0.24
CA GLY A 56 8.28 10.30 -0.65
C GLY A 56 7.98 8.80 -0.72
N VAL A 57 6.70 8.43 -0.54
CA VAL A 57 6.23 7.07 -0.77
C VAL A 57 6.36 6.76 -2.26
N SER A 58 7.11 5.73 -2.61
CA SER A 58 7.37 5.33 -3.99
C SER A 58 7.30 3.82 -4.14
N GLY A 59 7.19 3.34 -5.39
CA GLY A 59 7.10 1.90 -5.65
C GLY A 59 6.09 1.54 -6.73
N VAL A 60 5.72 0.26 -6.78
CA VAL A 60 4.79 -0.28 -7.77
C VAL A 60 3.83 -1.26 -7.11
N VAL A 61 2.56 -1.16 -7.49
CA VAL A 61 1.54 -2.17 -7.23
C VAL A 61 1.28 -2.91 -8.53
N HIS A 62 1.60 -4.21 -8.57
CA HIS A 62 1.19 -5.11 -9.65
C HIS A 62 -0.22 -5.60 -9.32
N LEU A 63 -1.23 -5.04 -9.97
CA LEU A 63 -2.63 -5.32 -9.67
C LEU A 63 -3.23 -6.28 -10.68
N ASP A 64 -3.66 -7.46 -10.23
CA ASP A 64 -4.56 -8.33 -10.99
C ASP A 64 -6.00 -8.06 -10.54
N SER A 65 -6.75 -7.31 -11.35
CA SER A 65 -8.13 -6.91 -11.00
C SER A 65 -9.14 -8.06 -11.07
N ALA A 66 -8.80 -9.18 -11.71
CA ALA A 66 -9.63 -10.38 -11.72
C ALA A 66 -9.38 -11.28 -10.50
N ASP A 67 -8.14 -11.29 -9.99
CA ASP A 67 -7.77 -12.09 -8.81
C ASP A 67 -6.70 -11.35 -7.98
N LEU A 68 -7.15 -10.53 -7.03
CA LEU A 68 -6.25 -9.74 -6.18
C LEU A 68 -5.24 -10.58 -5.38
N LYS A 69 -5.44 -11.89 -5.24
CA LYS A 69 -4.44 -12.79 -4.64
C LYS A 69 -3.15 -12.89 -5.46
N LYS A 70 -3.22 -12.57 -6.76
CA LYS A 70 -2.06 -12.52 -7.66
C LYS A 70 -1.39 -11.16 -7.70
N SER A 71 -1.95 -10.19 -6.98
CA SER A 71 -1.38 -8.87 -6.88
C SER A 71 -0.19 -8.86 -5.92
N SER A 72 0.70 -7.88 -6.13
CA SER A 72 1.83 -7.64 -5.23
C SER A 72 2.14 -6.16 -5.14
N VAL A 73 2.84 -5.77 -4.07
CA VAL A 73 3.36 -4.42 -3.89
C VAL A 73 4.82 -4.47 -3.46
N ASP A 74 5.61 -3.58 -4.05
CA ASP A 74 6.98 -3.29 -3.65
C ASP A 74 7.07 -1.76 -3.49
N ALA A 75 7.29 -1.32 -2.25
CA ALA A 75 7.24 0.10 -1.89
C ALA A 75 8.41 0.50 -1.01
N SER A 76 8.80 1.76 -1.12
CA SER A 76 9.79 2.39 -0.26
C SER A 76 9.35 3.79 0.17
N ILE A 77 9.84 4.22 1.34
CA ILE A 77 9.56 5.53 1.92
C ILE A 77 10.89 6.15 2.33
N GLU A 78 11.08 7.43 2.01
CA GLU A 78 12.24 8.20 2.44
C GLU A 78 12.12 8.59 3.91
N VAL A 79 12.90 7.97 4.80
CA VAL A 79 12.84 8.18 6.25
C VAL A 79 13.21 9.61 6.64
N GLY A 80 14.07 10.26 5.87
CA GLY A 80 14.47 11.67 6.07
C GLY A 80 13.34 12.69 5.93
N THR A 81 12.18 12.27 5.39
CA THR A 81 10.99 13.11 5.22
C THR A 81 10.10 13.17 6.46
N VAL A 82 10.49 12.49 7.55
CA VAL A 82 9.69 12.48 8.79
C VAL A 82 9.36 13.89 9.24
N ASP A 83 8.08 14.14 9.49
CA ASP A 83 7.52 15.41 9.94
C ASP A 83 6.47 15.15 11.03
N THR A 84 6.66 15.80 12.17
CA THR A 84 5.72 15.77 13.30
C THR A 84 5.23 17.18 13.65
N GLY A 85 5.54 18.17 12.82
CA GLY A 85 5.23 19.59 13.04
C GLY A 85 6.15 20.30 14.06
N ILE A 86 7.20 19.62 14.57
CA ILE A 86 8.16 20.20 15.53
C ILE A 86 9.57 19.85 15.10
N ALA A 87 10.28 20.81 14.53
CA ALA A 87 11.61 20.63 13.92
C ALA A 87 12.65 20.00 14.89
N ALA A 88 12.64 20.35 16.17
CA ALA A 88 13.55 19.76 17.15
C ALA A 88 13.30 18.25 17.32
N ARG A 89 12.04 17.83 17.33
CA ARG A 89 11.65 16.42 17.40
C ARG A 89 11.99 15.69 16.11
N ASP A 90 11.72 16.28 14.96
CA ASP A 90 12.03 15.70 13.66
C ASP A 90 13.53 15.48 13.49
N ASN A 91 14.37 16.42 13.92
CA ASN A 91 15.82 16.27 13.96
C ASN A 91 16.26 15.13 14.89
N HIS A 92 15.63 14.98 16.07
CA HIS A 92 15.92 13.88 16.98
C HIS A 92 15.47 12.52 16.38
N LEU A 93 14.30 12.46 15.73
CA LEU A 93 13.85 11.25 15.04
C LEU A 93 14.81 10.81 13.91
N LYS A 94 15.50 11.75 13.26
CA LYS A 94 16.50 11.46 12.21
C LYS A 94 17.84 10.98 12.77
N SER A 95 18.12 11.19 14.06
CA SER A 95 19.39 10.86 14.71
C SER A 95 19.57 9.35 14.96
N PRO A 96 20.79 8.90 15.37
CA PRO A 96 21.06 7.51 15.75
C PRO A 96 20.24 6.99 16.93
N ASP A 97 19.62 7.86 17.73
CA ASP A 97 18.73 7.45 18.81
C ASP A 97 17.43 6.81 18.30
N PHE A 98 17.03 7.12 17.04
CA PHE A 98 15.80 6.66 16.42
C PHE A 98 16.07 6.04 15.05
N PHE A 99 15.75 6.75 13.97
CA PHE A 99 15.78 6.17 12.62
C PHE A 99 17.19 6.05 12.03
N ASP A 100 18.19 6.75 12.57
CA ASP A 100 19.57 6.77 12.04
C ASP A 100 19.60 6.91 10.52
N VAL A 101 19.00 8.01 10.02
CA VAL A 101 18.76 8.23 8.58
C VAL A 101 20.06 8.18 7.77
N ALA A 102 21.20 8.51 8.39
CA ALA A 102 22.50 8.40 7.73
C ALA A 102 22.86 6.96 7.34
N LYS A 103 22.42 5.96 8.12
CA LYS A 103 22.64 4.55 7.82
C LYS A 103 21.45 3.88 7.14
N PHE A 104 20.25 4.30 7.51
CA PHE A 104 18.99 3.69 7.07
C PHE A 104 18.07 4.75 6.42
N PRO A 105 18.43 5.26 5.23
CA PRO A 105 17.72 6.37 4.59
C PRO A 105 16.31 6.00 4.11
N THR A 106 16.03 4.70 3.94
CA THR A 106 14.76 4.21 3.43
C THR A 106 14.16 3.13 4.32
N LEU A 107 12.84 3.10 4.37
CA LEU A 107 12.02 2.02 4.84
C LEU A 107 11.42 1.32 3.63
N THR A 108 11.36 -0.01 3.62
CA THR A 108 10.82 -0.77 2.48
C THR A 108 9.78 -1.79 2.92
N PHE A 109 8.81 -2.02 2.04
CA PHE A 109 7.81 -3.08 2.21
C PHE A 109 7.69 -3.89 0.93
N LYS A 110 7.76 -5.22 1.05
CA LYS A 110 7.56 -6.14 -0.06
C LYS A 110 6.50 -7.17 0.30
N SER A 111 5.40 -7.19 -0.42
CA SER A 111 4.32 -8.14 -0.15
C SER A 111 4.73 -9.58 -0.47
N THR A 112 4.24 -10.51 0.33
CA THR A 112 4.40 -11.97 0.14
C THR A 112 3.09 -12.64 -0.22
N SER A 113 1.96 -12.07 0.18
CA SER A 113 0.63 -12.56 -0.20
C SER A 113 -0.44 -11.49 -0.01
N VAL A 114 -1.51 -11.61 -0.81
CA VAL A 114 -2.75 -10.82 -0.69
C VAL A 114 -3.90 -11.78 -0.49
N THR A 115 -4.69 -11.62 0.56
CA THR A 115 -5.85 -12.45 0.87
C THR A 115 -7.06 -11.59 1.16
N LYS A 116 -8.24 -12.04 0.72
CA LYS A 116 -9.48 -11.32 1.04
C LYS A 116 -9.82 -11.48 2.52
N SER A 117 -10.19 -10.37 3.18
CA SER A 117 -10.57 -10.32 4.59
C SER A 117 -11.76 -9.36 4.75
N GLY A 118 -12.94 -9.90 5.05
CA GLY A 118 -14.17 -9.11 5.12
C GLY A 118 -14.48 -8.36 3.83
N SER A 119 -14.65 -7.04 3.94
CA SER A 119 -14.85 -6.12 2.78
C SER A 119 -13.53 -5.68 2.13
N GLY A 120 -12.38 -5.91 2.79
CA GLY A 120 -11.04 -5.51 2.35
C GLY A 120 -10.12 -6.70 2.11
N TYR A 121 -8.83 -6.47 2.35
CA TYR A 121 -7.75 -7.44 2.10
C TYR A 121 -6.69 -7.36 3.20
N GLU A 122 -6.10 -8.50 3.51
CA GLU A 122 -4.84 -8.58 4.24
C GLU A 122 -3.70 -8.71 3.23
N VAL A 123 -2.76 -7.76 3.28
CA VAL A 123 -1.51 -7.80 2.51
C VAL A 123 -0.39 -8.14 3.47
N LYS A 124 0.06 -9.39 3.44
CA LYS A 124 1.22 -9.83 4.21
C LYS A 124 2.49 -9.49 3.45
N GLY A 125 3.53 -9.08 4.16
CA GLY A 125 4.80 -8.74 3.55
C GLY A 125 5.90 -8.51 4.56
N ASP A 126 7.10 -8.32 4.05
CA ASP A 126 8.29 -8.04 4.81
C ASP A 126 8.52 -6.53 4.89
N LEU A 127 8.45 -5.97 6.09
CA LEU A 127 8.79 -4.59 6.38
C LEU A 127 10.24 -4.53 6.83
N THR A 128 11.07 -3.74 6.14
CA THR A 128 12.42 -3.41 6.58
C THR A 128 12.43 -1.98 7.11
N LEU A 129 12.74 -1.81 8.38
CA LEU A 129 12.82 -0.54 9.08
C LEU A 129 14.06 -0.55 9.96
N HIS A 130 14.87 0.53 9.93
CA HIS A 130 16.10 0.65 10.72
C HIS A 130 17.05 -0.55 10.55
N GLY A 131 17.14 -1.11 9.33
CA GLY A 131 17.96 -2.27 8.99
C GLY A 131 17.42 -3.62 9.46
N VAL A 132 16.27 -3.67 10.13
CA VAL A 132 15.64 -4.90 10.62
C VAL A 132 14.44 -5.23 9.75
N THR A 133 14.36 -6.48 9.27
CA THR A 133 13.23 -6.97 8.47
C THR A 133 12.34 -7.87 9.32
N LYS A 134 11.04 -7.59 9.32
CA LYS A 134 10.00 -8.38 10.02
C LYS A 134 8.77 -8.56 9.15
N PRO A 135 8.08 -9.71 9.25
CA PRO A 135 6.79 -9.88 8.62
C PRO A 135 5.75 -9.00 9.30
N VAL A 136 4.96 -8.28 8.48
CA VAL A 136 3.82 -7.47 8.93
C VAL A 136 2.59 -7.77 8.09
N VAL A 137 1.43 -7.40 8.60
CA VAL A 137 0.15 -7.50 7.89
C VAL A 137 -0.42 -6.10 7.76
N LEU A 138 -0.63 -5.66 6.52
CA LEU A 138 -1.38 -4.45 6.21
C LEU A 138 -2.85 -4.83 6.03
N ASN A 139 -3.74 -4.19 6.77
CA ASN A 139 -5.19 -4.26 6.56
C ASN A 139 -5.55 -3.21 5.52
N MET A 140 -5.82 -3.65 4.30
CA MET A 140 -6.09 -2.80 3.14
C MET A 140 -7.59 -2.76 2.85
N GLU A 141 -8.12 -1.58 2.59
CA GLU A 141 -9.47 -1.42 2.05
C GLU A 141 -9.53 -1.95 0.60
N ALA A 142 -10.74 -2.17 0.09
CA ALA A 142 -10.88 -2.50 -1.33
C ALA A 142 -10.31 -1.32 -2.17
N PRO A 143 -9.50 -1.62 -3.23
CA PRO A 143 -8.93 -0.58 -4.06
C PRO A 143 -10.01 0.37 -4.61
N GLY A 144 -9.71 1.66 -4.63
CA GLY A 144 -10.58 2.69 -5.19
C GLY A 144 -10.92 2.43 -6.67
N LYS A 145 -11.88 3.15 -7.20
CA LYS A 145 -12.20 3.13 -8.64
C LYS A 145 -11.07 3.77 -9.45
N GLU A 146 -10.93 3.35 -10.70
CA GLU A 146 -10.07 4.05 -11.65
C GLU A 146 -10.69 5.39 -12.02
N VAL A 147 -9.90 6.45 -11.96
CA VAL A 147 -10.30 7.82 -12.32
C VAL A 147 -9.27 8.40 -13.27
N ALA A 148 -9.71 8.92 -14.42
CA ALA A 148 -8.83 9.61 -15.34
C ALA A 148 -8.58 11.05 -14.86
N ASP A 149 -7.33 11.52 -14.88
CA ASP A 149 -6.98 12.92 -14.69
C ASP A 149 -7.28 13.74 -15.96
N GLN A 150 -7.02 15.05 -15.91
CA GLN A 150 -7.23 15.97 -17.05
C GLN A 150 -6.36 15.65 -18.28
N ARG A 151 -5.31 14.82 -18.11
CA ARG A 151 -4.40 14.39 -19.17
C ARG A 151 -4.72 12.96 -19.66
N GLY A 152 -5.78 12.35 -19.13
CA GLY A 152 -6.20 10.97 -19.44
C GLY A 152 -5.39 9.88 -18.74
N LYS A 153 -4.52 10.19 -17.77
CA LYS A 153 -3.85 9.19 -16.96
C LYS A 153 -4.81 8.61 -15.94
N LEU A 154 -4.80 7.29 -15.80
CA LEU A 154 -5.65 6.60 -14.83
C LEU A 154 -4.99 6.58 -13.46
N HIS A 155 -5.71 7.04 -12.46
CA HIS A 155 -5.34 7.02 -11.05
C HIS A 155 -6.20 6.04 -10.27
N ARG A 156 -5.64 5.48 -9.19
CA ARG A 156 -6.35 4.62 -8.25
C ARG A 156 -5.81 4.83 -6.84
N GLY A 157 -6.71 5.02 -5.88
CA GLY A 157 -6.36 5.11 -4.46
C GLY A 157 -6.26 3.75 -3.79
N PHE A 158 -5.33 3.63 -2.84
CA PHE A 158 -5.17 2.49 -1.94
C PHE A 158 -4.99 3.02 -0.52
N SER A 159 -5.80 2.52 0.41
CA SER A 159 -5.69 2.86 1.82
C SER A 159 -5.44 1.59 2.63
N ALA A 160 -4.48 1.64 3.54
CA ALA A 160 -4.15 0.51 4.39
C ALA A 160 -3.71 0.96 5.79
N SER A 161 -3.78 0.06 6.75
CA SER A 161 -3.33 0.32 8.11
C SER A 161 -2.65 -0.90 8.73
N THR A 162 -1.78 -0.63 9.71
CA THR A 162 -1.18 -1.67 10.55
C THR A 162 -0.79 -1.10 11.92
N VAL A 163 -0.42 -1.99 12.82
CA VAL A 163 0.22 -1.65 14.10
C VAL A 163 1.50 -2.47 14.20
N ILE A 164 2.60 -1.81 14.51
CA ILE A 164 3.89 -2.46 14.73
C ILE A 164 4.41 -2.16 16.14
N ASN A 165 5.26 -3.03 16.66
CA ASN A 165 6.06 -2.72 17.85
C ASN A 165 7.41 -2.15 17.39
N ARG A 166 7.68 -0.88 17.67
CA ARG A 166 8.91 -0.19 17.25
C ARG A 166 10.18 -0.85 17.76
N LYS A 167 10.14 -1.43 18.97
CA LYS A 167 11.32 -2.07 19.57
C LYS A 167 11.76 -3.33 18.83
N GLU A 168 10.85 -4.01 18.15
CA GLU A 168 11.19 -5.16 17.31
C GLU A 168 12.03 -4.77 16.09
N PHE A 169 12.03 -3.49 15.72
CA PHE A 169 12.86 -2.92 14.66
C PHE A 169 14.09 -2.17 15.20
N GLY A 170 14.43 -2.36 16.50
CA GLY A 170 15.59 -1.73 17.11
C GLY A 170 15.40 -0.25 17.51
N LEU A 171 14.20 0.31 17.37
CA LEU A 171 13.88 1.67 17.82
C LEU A 171 13.57 1.66 19.32
N VAL A 172 14.60 1.55 20.13
CA VAL A 172 14.50 1.26 21.59
C VAL A 172 14.55 2.50 22.47
N TRP A 173 14.77 3.70 21.88
CA TRP A 173 14.85 4.93 22.66
C TRP A 173 13.65 5.13 23.56
N GLY A 174 13.89 5.60 24.78
CA GLY A 174 12.88 5.87 25.80
C GLY A 174 13.30 5.30 27.15
N GLY A 175 12.45 5.48 28.11
CA GLY A 175 12.63 4.98 29.47
C GLY A 175 11.27 5.04 30.18
N ASN A 176 11.30 4.86 31.50
CA ASN A 176 10.10 4.96 32.31
C ASN A 176 10.13 6.27 33.13
N LEU A 177 8.97 6.83 33.36
CA LEU A 177 8.75 7.90 34.33
C LEU A 177 8.93 7.36 35.76
N ALA A 178 9.06 8.25 36.72
CA ALA A 178 9.08 7.88 38.14
C ALA A 178 7.80 7.15 38.61
N SER A 179 6.69 7.37 37.91
CA SER A 179 5.39 6.71 38.12
C SER A 179 5.35 5.28 37.52
N GLY A 180 6.34 4.89 36.70
CA GLY A 180 6.47 3.56 36.09
C GLY A 180 6.00 3.50 34.64
N GLU A 181 5.23 4.49 34.14
CA GLU A 181 4.78 4.51 32.74
C GLU A 181 5.92 4.79 31.79
N ALA A 182 5.83 4.22 30.59
CA ALA A 182 6.80 4.48 29.53
C ALA A 182 6.69 5.94 29.03
N VAL A 183 7.85 6.59 28.83
CA VAL A 183 7.94 7.92 28.19
C VAL A 183 7.39 7.86 26.77
N LEU A 184 7.65 6.75 26.04
CA LEU A 184 7.19 6.54 24.68
C LEU A 184 6.62 5.14 24.55
N GLY A 185 5.41 5.02 24.02
CA GLY A 185 4.75 3.74 23.77
C GLY A 185 5.55 2.84 22.80
N ASP A 186 5.29 1.55 22.86
CA ASP A 186 5.96 0.59 21.99
C ASP A 186 5.19 0.34 20.69
N GLU A 187 3.87 0.44 20.74
CA GLU A 187 2.98 0.29 19.60
C GLU A 187 2.90 1.59 18.79
N VAL A 188 3.11 1.46 17.48
CA VAL A 188 2.96 2.53 16.50
C VAL A 188 1.84 2.14 15.55
N LYS A 189 0.77 2.93 15.51
CA LYS A 189 -0.25 2.85 14.46
C LYS A 189 0.28 3.48 13.18
N ILE A 190 0.08 2.82 12.06
CA ILE A 190 0.47 3.31 10.73
C ILE A 190 -0.78 3.31 9.86
N THR A 191 -0.98 4.41 9.13
CA THR A 191 -2.01 4.56 8.11
C THR A 191 -1.34 4.98 6.80
N LEU A 192 -1.72 4.34 5.71
CA LEU A 192 -1.20 4.60 4.37
C LEU A 192 -2.35 5.10 3.51
N ASP A 193 -2.17 6.27 2.90
CA ASP A 193 -3.01 6.78 1.83
C ASP A 193 -2.15 7.00 0.60
N VAL A 194 -2.49 6.28 -0.46
CA VAL A 194 -1.63 6.15 -1.63
C VAL A 194 -2.43 6.41 -2.90
N ASP A 195 -1.96 7.33 -3.73
CA ASP A 195 -2.36 7.49 -5.13
C ASP A 195 -1.37 6.71 -6.01
N ALA A 196 -1.89 5.96 -6.95
CA ALA A 196 -1.08 5.24 -7.92
C ALA A 196 -1.57 5.47 -9.35
N VAL A 197 -0.62 5.66 -10.25
CA VAL A 197 -0.84 5.97 -11.67
C VAL A 197 -0.55 4.73 -12.52
N LYS A 198 -1.51 4.36 -13.34
CA LYS A 198 -1.39 3.22 -14.28
C LYS A 198 -0.27 3.46 -15.28
N GLN A 199 0.55 2.43 -15.51
CA GLN A 199 1.68 2.46 -16.44
C GLN A 199 1.30 1.92 -17.81
#